data_08d5393aeeb7f71e69a70f54e6b559f4
#
_entry.id   08d5393aeeb7f71e69a70f54e6b559f4
#
_cell.length_a   1.000
_cell.length_b   1.000
_cell.length_c   1.000
_cell.angle_alpha   90.00
_cell.angle_beta   90.00
_cell.angle_gamma   90.00
#
_symmetry.space_group_name_H-M   'P 1'
#
loop_
_entity.id
_entity.type
_entity.pdbx_description
1 polymer ?
#
loop_
_entity_poly.entity_id
_entity_poly.type
_entity_poly.pdbx_seq_one_letter_code
_entity_poly.pdbx_strand_id
1 'polypeptide(L)'
;MLLLSRITGQDVRGPDEQSLGRLVDLTVSLAEQNGPTHVDRMLVRRDGARDLLVPWTAVRSYRHGIVTLAENPDAFIIRSIADALQPDEILLTRDVLDTQVVDIAGQRLARVADVVLTRTTDGRLELVGAEVGFGAVLRRLGLTRLAARARADAVAWTDLHLTSERGHAVQLATPRSAVHHLDARGLAVLISRLDTESATEVLAAKGPAVAADVVRVSHPVTAERVLRAMPDTAAADIVAAMPADHAAHWRTRLAHSPALRGRRLLRSHVWPRRRHNPRGANT
;
A
#
# COMPACT_ATOMS: atom_id res chain seq x y z
N MET A 1 -14.03 4.69 16.88
CA MET A 1 -13.36 4.15 15.69
C MET A 1 -14.17 4.50 14.47
N LEU A 2 -13.52 4.96 13.42
CA LEU A 2 -14.10 5.36 12.14
C LEU A 2 -13.42 4.56 11.03
N LEU A 3 -14.18 4.18 10.00
CA LEU A 3 -13.64 3.53 8.81
C LEU A 3 -13.52 4.57 7.70
N LEU A 4 -12.44 4.53 6.92
CA LEU A 4 -12.22 5.44 5.80
C LEU A 4 -13.39 5.38 4.82
N SER A 5 -13.89 4.18 4.51
CA SER A 5 -15.06 3.98 3.64
C SER A 5 -16.34 4.65 4.14
N ARG A 6 -16.43 5.01 5.43
CA ARG A 6 -17.57 5.74 6.00
C ARG A 6 -17.39 7.26 5.95
N ILE A 7 -16.16 7.70 5.81
CA ILE A 7 -15.80 9.12 5.75
C ILE A 7 -15.82 9.60 4.30
N THR A 8 -15.34 8.80 3.37
CA THR A 8 -15.37 9.10 1.95
C THR A 8 -16.81 9.20 1.43
N GLY A 9 -17.02 10.13 0.51
CA GLY A 9 -18.34 10.44 -0.07
C GLY A 9 -19.20 11.42 0.74
N GLN A 10 -18.73 11.84 1.91
CA GLN A 10 -19.46 12.80 2.75
C GLN A 10 -19.44 14.21 2.16
N ASP A 11 -20.51 14.98 2.47
CA ASP A 11 -20.66 16.37 2.04
C ASP A 11 -19.69 17.29 2.78
N VAL A 12 -19.01 18.15 2.04
CA VAL A 12 -18.12 19.17 2.59
C VAL A 12 -18.74 20.53 2.38
N ARG A 13 -18.87 21.29 3.44
CA ARG A 13 -19.53 22.61 3.45
C ARG A 13 -18.56 23.72 3.80
N GLY A 14 -18.80 24.88 3.23
CA GLY A 14 -18.12 26.12 3.57
C GLY A 14 -18.55 26.70 4.92
N PRO A 15 -17.92 27.81 5.32
CA PRO A 15 -18.28 28.50 6.56
C PRO A 15 -19.72 29.06 6.55
N ASP A 16 -20.28 29.25 5.39
CA ASP A 16 -21.65 29.70 5.11
C ASP A 16 -22.65 28.56 4.88
N GLU A 17 -22.26 27.32 5.21
CA GLU A 17 -23.05 26.09 5.10
C GLU A 17 -23.37 25.66 3.65
N GLN A 18 -22.89 26.37 2.62
CA GLN A 18 -23.07 25.94 1.24
C GLN A 18 -22.24 24.67 0.97
N SER A 19 -22.79 23.74 0.17
CA SER A 19 -22.06 22.55 -0.25
C SER A 19 -20.93 22.92 -1.21
N LEU A 20 -19.72 22.48 -0.90
CA LEU A 20 -18.53 22.70 -1.71
C LEU A 20 -18.22 21.50 -2.59
N GLY A 21 -18.66 20.31 -2.20
CA GLY A 21 -18.37 19.07 -2.89
C GLY A 21 -18.34 17.88 -1.94
N ARG A 22 -17.67 16.81 -2.35
CA ARG A 22 -17.58 15.57 -1.57
C ARG A 22 -16.15 15.24 -1.20
N LEU A 23 -15.94 14.77 0.03
CA LEU A 23 -14.68 14.23 0.49
C LEU A 23 -14.41 12.93 -0.26
N VAL A 24 -13.30 12.85 -1.01
CA VAL A 24 -12.93 11.67 -1.79
C VAL A 24 -11.72 10.94 -1.25
N ASP A 25 -10.83 11.63 -0.54
CA ASP A 25 -9.66 11.01 0.06
C ASP A 25 -9.13 11.82 1.25
N LEU A 26 -8.28 11.19 2.03
CA LEU A 26 -7.53 11.80 3.14
C LEU A 26 -6.05 11.57 2.92
N THR A 27 -5.22 12.54 3.31
CA THR A 27 -3.77 12.40 3.27
C THR A 27 -3.19 12.21 4.65
N VAL A 28 -2.07 11.51 4.71
CA VAL A 28 -1.19 11.39 5.87
C VAL A 28 0.25 11.55 5.43
N SER A 29 1.06 12.20 6.26
CA SER A 29 2.51 12.25 6.10
C SER A 29 3.13 11.03 6.80
N LEU A 30 4.09 10.41 6.13
CA LEU A 30 4.91 9.32 6.67
C LEU A 30 6.27 9.84 7.17
N ALA A 31 6.50 11.15 7.16
CA ALA A 31 7.68 11.77 7.75
C ALA A 31 7.85 11.35 9.21
N GLU A 32 9.09 11.43 9.71
CA GLU A 32 9.43 11.09 11.09
C GLU A 32 8.60 11.87 12.11
N GLN A 33 7.51 11.26 12.55
CA GLN A 33 6.78 11.74 13.71
C GLN A 33 7.08 10.82 14.90
N ASN A 34 7.57 11.40 15.98
CA ASN A 34 7.72 10.71 17.27
C ASN A 34 6.35 10.50 17.94
N GLY A 35 5.36 10.02 17.19
CA GLY A 35 4.01 9.91 17.71
C GLY A 35 3.02 9.30 16.73
N PRO A 36 1.73 9.35 17.06
CA PRO A 36 0.67 8.82 16.22
C PRO A 36 0.56 9.58 14.89
N THR A 37 0.32 8.85 13.79
CA THR A 37 0.11 9.41 12.47
C THR A 37 -1.28 10.05 12.39
N HIS A 38 -1.34 11.32 12.03
CA HIS A 38 -2.61 12.04 11.89
C HIS A 38 -2.95 12.31 10.43
N VAL A 39 -4.22 12.54 10.18
CA VAL A 39 -4.69 13.07 8.89
C VAL A 39 -4.24 14.52 8.77
N ASP A 40 -3.53 14.83 7.68
CA ASP A 40 -3.01 16.17 7.42
C ASP A 40 -3.98 17.00 6.61
N ARG A 41 -4.48 16.42 5.50
CA ARG A 41 -5.36 17.13 4.56
C ARG A 41 -6.47 16.21 4.06
N MET A 42 -7.52 16.80 3.54
CA MET A 42 -8.59 16.10 2.83
C MET A 42 -8.71 16.58 1.39
N LEU A 43 -8.92 15.65 0.49
CA LEU A 43 -9.21 15.92 -0.92
C LEU A 43 -10.72 16.02 -1.11
N VAL A 44 -11.18 17.16 -1.58
CA VAL A 44 -12.58 17.42 -1.88
C VAL A 44 -12.77 17.56 -3.37
N ARG A 45 -13.62 16.70 -3.94
CA ARG A 45 -14.03 16.79 -5.35
C ARG A 45 -15.20 17.69 -5.50
N ARG A 46 -15.12 18.57 -6.49
CA ARG A 46 -16.15 19.53 -6.83
C ARG A 46 -16.70 19.27 -8.23
N ASP A 47 -18.02 19.26 -8.36
CA ASP A 47 -18.64 19.09 -9.67
C ASP A 47 -18.48 20.36 -10.52
N GLY A 48 -17.85 20.22 -11.68
CA GLY A 48 -17.64 21.34 -12.61
C GLY A 48 -16.62 22.40 -12.18
N ALA A 49 -15.86 22.16 -11.09
CA ALA A 49 -14.85 23.08 -10.58
C ALA A 49 -13.56 22.32 -10.22
N ARG A 50 -12.49 23.05 -9.91
CA ARG A 50 -11.22 22.44 -9.45
C ARG A 50 -11.37 21.85 -8.06
N ASP A 51 -10.69 20.74 -7.84
CA ASP A 51 -10.64 20.06 -6.55
C ASP A 51 -9.96 20.94 -5.49
N LEU A 52 -10.27 20.66 -4.23
CA LEU A 52 -9.64 21.32 -3.08
C LEU A 52 -8.78 20.29 -2.32
N LEU A 53 -7.65 20.74 -1.82
CA LEU A 53 -6.83 20.00 -0.88
C LEU A 53 -6.76 20.79 0.43
N VAL A 54 -7.65 20.47 1.35
CA VAL A 54 -7.94 21.25 2.56
C VAL A 54 -7.18 20.69 3.75
N PRO A 55 -6.37 21.50 4.47
CA PRO A 55 -5.76 21.09 5.73
C PRO A 55 -6.82 20.66 6.75
N TRP A 56 -6.57 19.58 7.50
CA TRP A 56 -7.51 19.16 8.54
C TRP A 56 -7.72 20.21 9.63
N THR A 57 -6.75 21.08 9.83
CA THR A 57 -6.83 22.23 10.75
C THR A 57 -7.88 23.28 10.34
N ALA A 58 -8.25 23.34 9.07
CA ALA A 58 -9.31 24.21 8.56
C ALA A 58 -10.72 23.61 8.73
N VAL A 59 -10.84 22.40 9.30
CA VAL A 59 -12.13 21.78 9.62
C VAL A 59 -12.65 22.32 10.93
N ARG A 60 -13.78 23.05 10.86
CA ARG A 60 -14.50 23.53 12.04
C ARG A 60 -15.21 22.41 12.78
N SER A 61 -15.87 21.54 12.02
CA SER A 61 -16.62 20.43 12.61
C SER A 61 -16.74 19.24 11.63
N TYR A 62 -16.79 18.05 12.22
CA TYR A 62 -17.10 16.80 11.54
C TYR A 62 -18.20 16.09 12.33
N ARG A 63 -19.45 16.19 11.86
CA ARG A 63 -20.63 15.62 12.54
C ARG A 63 -21.65 15.10 11.55
N HIS A 64 -22.28 13.98 11.88
CA HIS A 64 -23.40 13.40 11.12
C HIS A 64 -23.14 13.21 9.61
N GLY A 65 -21.89 12.91 9.25
CA GLY A 65 -21.53 12.73 7.84
C GLY A 65 -21.34 14.03 7.05
N ILE A 66 -21.16 15.16 7.73
CA ILE A 66 -20.90 16.46 7.14
C ILE A 66 -19.60 17.00 7.73
N VAL A 67 -18.73 17.50 6.85
CA VAL A 67 -17.51 18.22 7.21
C VAL A 67 -17.78 19.70 6.94
N THR A 68 -17.63 20.56 7.95
CA THR A 68 -17.78 22.01 7.79
C THR A 68 -16.43 22.70 7.94
N LEU A 69 -16.07 23.57 6.99
CA LEU A 69 -14.84 24.35 7.03
C LEU A 69 -14.99 25.61 7.90
N ALA A 70 -13.88 26.04 8.48
CA ALA A 70 -13.79 27.30 9.18
C ALA A 70 -13.45 28.48 8.26
N GLU A 71 -12.80 28.20 7.12
CA GLU A 71 -12.17 29.17 6.23
C GLU A 71 -12.73 29.11 4.82
N ASN A 72 -12.44 30.16 4.03
CA ASN A 72 -12.82 30.22 2.62
C ASN A 72 -12.11 29.11 1.83
N PRO A 73 -12.86 28.29 1.07
CA PRO A 73 -12.30 27.18 0.29
C PRO A 73 -11.35 27.60 -0.84
N ASP A 74 -11.42 28.84 -1.31
CA ASP A 74 -10.61 29.31 -2.45
C ASP A 74 -9.10 29.25 -2.20
N ALA A 75 -8.68 29.32 -0.94
CA ALA A 75 -7.28 29.20 -0.54
C ALA A 75 -6.72 27.79 -0.77
N PHE A 76 -7.60 26.78 -0.95
CA PHE A 76 -7.22 25.36 -1.03
C PHE A 76 -7.40 24.75 -2.43
N ILE A 77 -7.67 25.58 -3.43
CA ILE A 77 -7.84 25.14 -4.82
C ILE A 77 -6.51 24.58 -5.35
N ILE A 78 -6.56 23.37 -5.91
CA ILE A 78 -5.40 22.74 -6.54
C ILE A 78 -5.58 22.59 -8.05
N ARG A 79 -4.48 22.53 -8.78
CA ARG A 79 -4.48 22.24 -10.23
C ARG A 79 -4.43 20.75 -10.50
N SER A 80 -3.59 20.06 -9.77
CA SER A 80 -3.38 18.62 -9.85
C SER A 80 -3.05 18.08 -8.47
N ILE A 81 -3.59 16.92 -8.12
CA ILE A 81 -3.26 16.26 -6.84
C ILE A 81 -1.80 15.80 -6.82
N ALA A 82 -1.25 15.38 -7.97
CA ALA A 82 0.13 14.90 -8.05
C ALA A 82 1.14 16.01 -7.69
N ASP A 83 0.87 17.25 -8.14
CA ASP A 83 1.76 18.39 -7.88
C ASP A 83 1.54 19.00 -6.47
N ALA A 84 0.36 18.76 -5.89
CA ALA A 84 -0.02 19.34 -4.61
C ALA A 84 0.42 18.50 -3.40
N LEU A 85 0.73 17.20 -3.60
CA LEU A 85 1.18 16.32 -2.52
C LEU A 85 2.62 16.62 -2.14
N GLN A 86 2.89 16.61 -0.84
CA GLN A 86 4.25 16.66 -0.32
C GLN A 86 5.00 15.35 -0.65
N PRO A 87 6.35 15.34 -0.64
CA PRO A 87 7.15 14.16 -0.98
C PRO A 87 6.86 12.95 -0.10
N ASP A 88 6.59 13.18 1.18
CA ASP A 88 6.34 12.18 2.22
C ASP A 88 4.85 11.89 2.45
N GLU A 89 3.97 12.45 1.63
CA GLU A 89 2.52 12.38 1.80
C GLU A 89 1.90 11.34 0.88
N ILE A 90 0.98 10.54 1.43
CA ILE A 90 0.20 9.55 0.70
C ILE A 90 -1.30 9.79 0.84
N LEU A 91 -2.06 9.28 -0.11
CA LEU A 91 -3.53 9.27 -0.12
C LEU A 91 -4.05 7.92 0.38
N LEU A 92 -4.89 7.93 1.41
CA LEU A 92 -5.35 6.69 2.05
C LEU A 92 -6.24 5.83 1.14
N THR A 93 -7.12 6.46 0.36
CA THR A 93 -7.97 5.71 -0.58
C THR A 93 -7.17 5.20 -1.77
N ARG A 94 -6.33 6.05 -2.37
CA ARG A 94 -5.60 5.70 -3.59
C ARG A 94 -4.45 4.74 -3.32
N ASP A 95 -3.65 5.02 -2.28
CA ASP A 95 -2.36 4.36 -2.07
C ASP A 95 -2.41 3.21 -1.05
N VAL A 96 -3.50 3.12 -0.27
CA VAL A 96 -3.64 2.13 0.82
C VAL A 96 -4.85 1.22 0.62
N LEU A 97 -6.03 1.80 0.35
CA LEU A 97 -7.27 1.02 0.26
C LEU A 97 -7.25 0.08 -0.95
N ASP A 98 -7.69 -1.16 -0.76
CA ASP A 98 -7.70 -2.24 -1.77
C ASP A 98 -6.31 -2.64 -2.29
N THR A 99 -5.22 -2.08 -1.77
CA THR A 99 -3.86 -2.48 -2.12
C THR A 99 -3.40 -3.71 -1.34
N GLN A 100 -2.40 -4.39 -1.86
CA GLN A 100 -1.66 -5.36 -1.07
C GLN A 100 -0.76 -4.62 -0.08
N VAL A 101 -0.62 -5.20 1.10
CA VAL A 101 0.32 -4.73 2.14
C VAL A 101 1.04 -5.93 2.72
N VAL A 102 2.22 -5.67 3.26
CA VAL A 102 2.93 -6.65 4.07
C VAL A 102 2.59 -6.39 5.52
N ASP A 103 1.92 -7.34 6.14
CA ASP A 103 1.76 -7.42 7.59
C ASP A 103 3.06 -8.01 8.15
N ILE A 104 3.91 -7.14 8.72
CA ILE A 104 5.24 -7.49 9.19
C ILE A 104 5.16 -8.35 10.45
N ALA A 105 4.27 -8.01 11.36
CA ALA A 105 4.04 -8.78 12.58
C ALA A 105 3.48 -10.16 12.26
N GLY A 106 2.50 -10.25 11.36
CA GLY A 106 1.91 -11.51 10.90
C GLY A 106 2.73 -12.24 9.83
N GLN A 107 3.82 -11.65 9.32
CA GLN A 107 4.68 -12.21 8.26
C GLN A 107 3.90 -12.71 7.04
N ARG A 108 2.91 -11.94 6.60
CA ARG A 108 2.01 -12.32 5.52
C ARG A 108 1.71 -11.15 4.59
N LEU A 109 1.37 -11.49 3.35
CA LEU A 109 0.71 -10.54 2.44
C LEU A 109 -0.77 -10.49 2.79
N ALA A 110 -1.30 -9.29 2.88
CA ALA A 110 -2.69 -9.04 3.14
C ALA A 110 -3.22 -7.96 2.20
N ARG A 111 -4.52 -7.93 1.96
CA ARG A 111 -5.17 -6.86 1.23
C ARG A 111 -5.88 -5.95 2.21
N VAL A 112 -5.64 -4.66 2.10
CA VAL A 112 -6.35 -3.66 2.91
C VAL A 112 -7.80 -3.60 2.45
N ALA A 113 -8.67 -3.91 3.37
CA ALA A 113 -10.10 -3.89 3.15
C ALA A 113 -10.74 -2.56 3.59
N ASP A 114 -10.20 -1.95 4.64
CA ASP A 114 -10.53 -0.59 5.06
C ASP A 114 -9.40 -0.01 5.92
N VAL A 115 -9.40 1.31 6.09
CA VAL A 115 -8.47 2.02 6.96
C VAL A 115 -9.18 2.45 8.23
N VAL A 116 -8.55 2.20 9.37
CA VAL A 116 -9.10 2.48 10.70
C VAL A 116 -8.56 3.79 11.24
N LEU A 117 -9.46 4.72 11.50
CA LEU A 117 -9.18 6.03 12.06
C LEU A 117 -9.83 6.18 13.44
N THR A 118 -9.26 7.00 14.29
CA THR A 118 -9.89 7.43 15.53
C THR A 118 -9.92 8.94 15.61
N ARG A 119 -10.92 9.47 16.30
CA ARG A 119 -10.99 10.91 16.57
C ARG A 119 -10.34 11.19 17.91
N THR A 120 -9.37 12.07 17.90
CA THR A 120 -8.68 12.52 19.11
C THR A 120 -9.50 13.58 19.85
N THR A 121 -9.17 13.84 21.10
CA THR A 121 -9.88 14.84 21.94
C THR A 121 -9.77 16.26 21.42
N ASP A 122 -8.68 16.58 20.71
CA ASP A 122 -8.45 17.85 20.02
C ASP A 122 -9.12 17.95 18.64
N GLY A 123 -9.91 16.93 18.25
CA GLY A 123 -10.71 16.93 17.03
C GLY A 123 -9.97 16.47 15.77
N ARG A 124 -8.69 16.08 15.88
CA ARG A 124 -7.95 15.50 14.76
C ARG A 124 -8.39 14.05 14.47
N LEU A 125 -8.07 13.56 13.30
CA LEU A 125 -8.17 12.15 12.98
C LEU A 125 -6.80 11.50 13.04
N GLU A 126 -6.68 10.43 13.80
CA GLU A 126 -5.47 9.64 13.95
C GLU A 126 -5.64 8.33 13.17
N LEU A 127 -4.60 7.94 12.43
CA LEU A 127 -4.51 6.69 11.69
C LEU A 127 -4.03 5.59 12.64
N VAL A 128 -4.92 4.65 12.97
CA VAL A 128 -4.65 3.58 13.94
C VAL A 128 -4.12 2.34 13.24
N GLY A 129 -4.68 1.98 12.09
CA GLY A 129 -4.30 0.76 11.38
C GLY A 129 -5.16 0.51 10.16
N ALA A 130 -5.10 -0.72 9.67
CA ALA A 130 -5.94 -1.17 8.56
C ALA A 130 -6.68 -2.46 8.91
N GLU A 131 -7.92 -2.57 8.47
CA GLU A 131 -8.61 -3.86 8.42
C GLU A 131 -8.07 -4.62 7.21
N VAL A 132 -7.55 -5.82 7.45
CA VAL A 132 -7.08 -6.72 6.40
C VAL A 132 -7.95 -7.97 6.35
N GLY A 133 -8.21 -8.48 5.14
CA GLY A 133 -8.97 -9.72 4.96
C GLY A 133 -10.32 -9.54 4.27
N PHE A 134 -10.99 -10.67 4.02
CA PHE A 134 -12.20 -10.74 3.21
C PHE A 134 -13.47 -10.14 3.87
N GLY A 135 -13.48 -9.95 5.18
CA GLY A 135 -14.68 -9.52 5.92
C GLY A 135 -15.21 -8.16 5.50
N ALA A 136 -14.33 -7.21 5.21
CA ALA A 136 -14.74 -5.87 4.80
C ALA A 136 -15.19 -5.83 3.33
N VAL A 137 -14.60 -6.65 2.46
CA VAL A 137 -15.07 -6.84 1.08
C VAL A 137 -16.51 -7.36 1.08
N LEU A 138 -16.82 -8.33 1.94
CA LEU A 138 -18.17 -8.86 2.10
C LEU A 138 -19.15 -7.80 2.62
N ARG A 139 -18.73 -6.92 3.54
CA ARG A 139 -19.57 -5.79 4.00
C ARG A 139 -19.88 -4.80 2.87
N ARG A 140 -18.90 -4.47 2.01
CA ARG A 140 -19.11 -3.60 0.84
C ARG A 140 -20.09 -4.20 -0.17
N LEU A 141 -20.08 -5.52 -0.31
CA LEU A 141 -21.02 -6.25 -1.18
C LEU A 141 -22.41 -6.45 -0.54
N GLY A 142 -22.68 -5.86 0.62
CA GLY A 142 -23.94 -6.00 1.33
C GLY A 142 -24.13 -7.35 2.05
N LEU A 143 -23.14 -8.22 2.02
CA LEU A 143 -23.15 -9.56 2.61
C LEU A 143 -22.77 -9.52 4.10
N THR A 144 -23.45 -8.67 4.88
CA THR A 144 -23.12 -8.37 6.28
C THR A 144 -23.15 -9.60 7.20
N ARG A 145 -24.04 -10.58 6.92
CA ARG A 145 -24.12 -11.83 7.70
C ARG A 145 -22.90 -12.74 7.49
N LEU A 146 -22.33 -12.75 6.28
CA LEU A 146 -21.10 -13.49 5.97
C LEU A 146 -19.88 -12.73 6.47
N ALA A 147 -19.90 -11.41 6.40
CA ALA A 147 -18.85 -10.55 6.95
C ALA A 147 -18.70 -10.68 8.47
N ALA A 148 -19.81 -10.88 9.20
CA ALA A 148 -19.80 -11.11 10.64
C ALA A 148 -19.12 -12.43 11.05
N ARG A 149 -19.01 -13.39 10.15
CA ARG A 149 -18.30 -14.67 10.36
C ARG A 149 -16.84 -14.63 9.92
N ALA A 150 -16.47 -13.68 9.05
CA ALA A 150 -15.09 -13.48 8.65
C ALA A 150 -14.39 -12.67 9.75
N ARG A 151 -13.32 -13.21 10.33
CA ARG A 151 -12.48 -12.45 11.25
C ARG A 151 -11.91 -11.25 10.48
N ALA A 152 -12.25 -10.06 10.93
CA ALA A 152 -11.55 -8.85 10.52
C ALA A 152 -10.27 -8.79 11.36
N ASP A 153 -9.14 -9.07 10.76
CA ASP A 153 -7.86 -8.85 11.39
C ASP A 153 -7.52 -7.37 11.22
N ALA A 154 -7.45 -6.64 12.32
CA ALA A 154 -6.92 -5.28 12.32
C ALA A 154 -5.41 -5.35 12.56
N VAL A 155 -4.64 -4.76 11.66
CA VAL A 155 -3.18 -4.65 11.78
C VAL A 155 -2.84 -3.20 12.11
N ALA A 156 -1.98 -3.01 13.10
CA ALA A 156 -1.54 -1.66 13.47
C ALA A 156 -0.80 -1.01 12.30
N TRP A 157 -0.94 0.31 12.17
CA TRP A 157 -0.34 1.05 11.07
C TRP A 157 1.20 0.90 11.03
N THR A 158 1.82 0.85 12.20
CA THR A 158 3.27 0.67 12.38
C THR A 158 3.78 -0.68 11.86
N ASP A 159 2.91 -1.68 11.78
CA ASP A 159 3.26 -3.05 11.37
C ASP A 159 2.95 -3.32 9.90
N LEU A 160 2.51 -2.29 9.17
CA LEU A 160 2.19 -2.39 7.75
C LEU A 160 3.30 -1.83 6.87
N HIS A 161 3.62 -2.56 5.80
CA HIS A 161 4.43 -2.04 4.70
C HIS A 161 3.59 -2.02 3.42
N LEU A 162 3.48 -0.82 2.85
CA LEU A 162 2.70 -0.59 1.63
C LEU A 162 3.45 -1.12 0.41
N THR A 163 2.73 -1.74 -0.50
CA THR A 163 3.27 -2.24 -1.79
C THR A 163 2.77 -1.43 -2.98
N SER A 164 1.91 -0.43 -2.75
CA SER A 164 1.53 0.51 -3.80
C SER A 164 2.74 1.38 -4.18
N GLU A 165 2.86 1.75 -5.43
CA GLU A 165 4.02 2.47 -5.98
C GLU A 165 4.44 3.67 -5.10
N ARG A 166 3.51 4.61 -4.85
CA ARG A 166 3.80 5.76 -4.01
C ARG A 166 3.98 5.42 -2.54
N GLY A 167 3.11 4.58 -1.98
CA GLY A 167 3.17 4.22 -0.56
C GLY A 167 4.48 3.51 -0.22
N HIS A 168 4.92 2.60 -1.08
CA HIS A 168 6.19 1.89 -0.94
C HIS A 168 7.39 2.84 -1.05
N ALA A 169 7.42 3.71 -2.07
CA ALA A 169 8.50 4.67 -2.25
C ALA A 169 8.62 5.63 -1.06
N VAL A 170 7.50 6.15 -0.56
CA VAL A 170 7.47 7.05 0.60
C VAL A 170 7.93 6.33 1.87
N GLN A 171 7.44 5.12 2.13
CA GLN A 171 7.86 4.36 3.31
C GLN A 171 9.35 4.00 3.28
N LEU A 172 9.91 3.64 2.13
CA LEU A 172 11.34 3.36 2.01
C LEU A 172 12.22 4.60 2.19
N ALA A 173 11.72 5.76 1.80
CA ALA A 173 12.40 7.03 2.02
C ALA A 173 12.36 7.48 3.49
N THR A 174 11.44 6.90 4.29
CA THR A 174 11.26 7.28 5.70
C THR A 174 12.12 6.40 6.61
N PRO A 175 13.01 6.95 7.46
CA PRO A 175 13.96 6.18 8.27
C PRO A 175 13.32 5.19 9.25
N ARG A 176 12.05 5.34 9.58
CA ARG A 176 11.32 4.52 10.57
C ARG A 176 10.36 3.49 9.99
N SER A 177 10.44 3.20 8.71
CA SER A 177 9.65 2.10 8.15
C SER A 177 9.92 0.80 8.94
N ALA A 178 8.86 0.07 9.30
CA ALA A 178 8.96 -1.20 10.03
C ALA A 178 9.86 -2.21 9.31
N VAL A 179 9.97 -2.12 7.98
CA VAL A 179 10.92 -2.92 7.17
C VAL A 179 12.37 -2.65 7.55
N HIS A 180 12.72 -1.45 8.04
CA HIS A 180 14.09 -1.14 8.46
C HIS A 180 14.53 -1.89 9.73
N HIS A 181 13.60 -2.40 10.52
CA HIS A 181 13.87 -3.15 11.74
C HIS A 181 14.02 -4.67 11.51
N LEU A 182 13.71 -5.16 10.32
CA LEU A 182 13.86 -6.58 10.01
C LEU A 182 15.34 -6.92 9.85
N ASP A 183 15.76 -8.04 10.49
CA ASP A 183 17.06 -8.64 10.26
C ASP A 183 17.11 -9.33 8.87
N ALA A 184 18.26 -9.86 8.49
CA ALA A 184 18.43 -10.50 7.19
C ALA A 184 17.47 -11.67 6.97
N ARG A 185 17.10 -12.41 8.02
CA ARG A 185 16.16 -13.54 7.93
C ARG A 185 14.73 -13.04 7.76
N GLY A 186 14.32 -12.06 8.52
CA GLY A 186 13.02 -11.41 8.38
C GLY A 186 12.83 -10.80 6.98
N LEU A 187 13.85 -10.12 6.47
CA LEU A 187 13.86 -9.61 5.10
C LEU A 187 13.81 -10.73 4.05
N ALA A 188 14.52 -11.84 4.25
CA ALA A 188 14.46 -12.99 3.34
C ALA A 188 13.06 -13.62 3.28
N VAL A 189 12.37 -13.72 4.41
CA VAL A 189 10.97 -14.17 4.47
C VAL A 189 10.07 -13.17 3.76
N LEU A 190 10.26 -11.87 3.99
CA LEU A 190 9.49 -10.82 3.35
C LEU A 190 9.61 -10.89 1.83
N ILE A 191 10.83 -10.84 1.26
CA ILE A 191 11.05 -10.86 -0.19
C ILE A 191 10.58 -12.16 -0.87
N SER A 192 10.48 -13.26 -0.12
CA SER A 192 9.94 -14.52 -0.64
C SER A 192 8.45 -14.45 -0.93
N ARG A 193 7.73 -13.54 -0.27
CA ARG A 193 6.27 -13.35 -0.37
C ARG A 193 5.86 -12.20 -1.28
N LEU A 194 6.79 -11.28 -1.55
CA LEU A 194 6.57 -10.16 -2.44
C LEU A 194 6.66 -10.58 -3.91
N ASP A 195 5.99 -9.83 -4.79
CA ASP A 195 6.27 -9.87 -6.22
C ASP A 195 7.71 -9.43 -6.49
N THR A 196 8.16 -9.65 -7.72
CA THR A 196 9.58 -9.44 -8.05
C THR A 196 9.98 -7.97 -7.98
N GLU A 197 9.11 -7.06 -8.38
CA GLU A 197 9.38 -5.61 -8.41
C GLU A 197 9.52 -5.07 -6.98
N SER A 198 8.52 -5.30 -6.14
CA SER A 198 8.55 -4.89 -4.72
C SER A 198 9.72 -5.52 -3.94
N ALA A 199 10.04 -6.79 -4.21
CA ALA A 199 11.18 -7.45 -3.58
C ALA A 199 12.52 -6.80 -3.98
N THR A 200 12.64 -6.40 -5.25
CA THR A 200 13.82 -5.71 -5.79
C THR A 200 14.00 -4.33 -5.14
N GLU A 201 12.92 -3.57 -5.01
CA GLU A 201 12.95 -2.24 -4.38
C GLU A 201 13.31 -2.31 -2.89
N VAL A 202 12.72 -3.26 -2.15
CA VAL A 202 13.06 -3.49 -0.73
C VAL A 202 14.55 -3.77 -0.57
N LEU A 203 15.15 -4.62 -1.41
CA LEU A 203 16.58 -4.91 -1.32
C LEU A 203 17.45 -3.73 -1.73
N ALA A 204 17.09 -3.01 -2.80
CA ALA A 204 17.82 -1.84 -3.25
C ALA A 204 17.88 -0.75 -2.17
N ALA A 205 16.76 -0.51 -1.49
CA ALA A 205 16.67 0.48 -0.41
C ALA A 205 17.52 0.14 0.82
N LYS A 206 17.85 -1.15 1.04
CA LYS A 206 18.68 -1.60 2.18
C LYS A 206 20.18 -1.44 1.96
N GLY A 207 20.58 -1.14 0.76
CA GLY A 207 21.98 -1.05 0.36
C GLY A 207 22.66 -2.42 0.17
N PRO A 208 23.82 -2.45 -0.52
CA PRO A 208 24.40 -3.69 -1.00
C PRO A 208 24.87 -4.65 0.10
N ALA A 209 25.37 -4.16 1.22
CA ALA A 209 25.83 -5.00 2.32
C ALA A 209 24.70 -5.79 2.98
N VAL A 210 23.61 -5.14 3.34
CA VAL A 210 22.43 -5.79 3.93
C VAL A 210 21.75 -6.69 2.91
N ALA A 211 21.63 -6.25 1.67
CA ALA A 211 21.08 -7.05 0.59
C ALA A 211 21.88 -8.34 0.33
N ALA A 212 23.22 -8.29 0.44
CA ALA A 212 24.07 -9.47 0.34
C ALA A 212 23.79 -10.50 1.44
N ASP A 213 23.60 -10.04 2.68
CA ASP A 213 23.22 -10.92 3.80
C ASP A 213 21.84 -11.54 3.60
N VAL A 214 20.87 -10.76 3.11
CA VAL A 214 19.51 -11.25 2.79
C VAL A 214 19.56 -12.31 1.69
N VAL A 215 20.29 -12.05 0.61
CA VAL A 215 20.44 -13.01 -0.50
C VAL A 215 21.09 -14.31 0.00
N ARG A 216 22.06 -14.22 0.88
CA ARG A 216 22.78 -15.37 1.46
C ARG A 216 21.87 -16.29 2.28
N VAL A 217 20.89 -15.73 3.00
CA VAL A 217 19.95 -16.50 3.83
C VAL A 217 18.64 -16.85 3.12
N SER A 218 18.42 -16.29 1.93
CA SER A 218 17.23 -16.53 1.12
C SER A 218 17.27 -17.88 0.42
N HIS A 219 16.08 -18.40 0.08
CA HIS A 219 16.00 -19.55 -0.81
C HIS A 219 16.64 -19.22 -2.17
N PRO A 220 17.51 -20.11 -2.74
CA PRO A 220 18.27 -19.81 -3.96
C PRO A 220 17.42 -19.35 -5.15
N VAL A 221 16.20 -19.90 -5.31
CA VAL A 221 15.27 -19.50 -6.40
C VAL A 221 14.76 -18.07 -6.20
N THR A 222 14.43 -17.68 -4.97
CA THR A 222 14.00 -16.31 -4.65
C THR A 222 15.14 -15.33 -4.86
N ALA A 223 16.32 -15.65 -4.35
CA ALA A 223 17.52 -14.82 -4.50
C ALA A 223 17.87 -14.59 -5.98
N GLU A 224 17.87 -15.65 -6.80
CA GLU A 224 18.12 -15.54 -8.23
C GLU A 224 17.07 -14.71 -8.95
N ARG A 225 15.78 -14.91 -8.63
CA ARG A 225 14.67 -14.15 -9.21
C ARG A 225 14.85 -12.65 -8.98
N VAL A 226 15.20 -12.27 -7.76
CA VAL A 226 15.32 -10.85 -7.39
C VAL A 226 16.60 -10.24 -7.98
N LEU A 227 17.75 -10.91 -7.89
CA LEU A 227 19.00 -10.41 -8.46
C LEU A 227 18.93 -10.24 -9.99
N ARG A 228 18.23 -11.14 -10.71
CA ARG A 228 18.02 -11.00 -12.17
C ARG A 228 17.06 -9.90 -12.57
N ALA A 229 16.21 -9.46 -11.66
CA ALA A 229 15.26 -8.39 -11.91
C ALA A 229 15.84 -7.00 -11.62
N MET A 230 16.96 -6.94 -10.88
CA MET A 230 17.67 -5.70 -10.59
C MET A 230 18.44 -5.18 -11.81
N PRO A 231 18.74 -3.87 -11.87
CA PRO A 231 19.75 -3.35 -12.77
C PRO A 231 21.10 -4.07 -12.56
N ASP A 232 21.82 -4.36 -13.65
CA ASP A 232 23.08 -5.14 -13.60
C ASP A 232 24.11 -4.54 -12.63
N THR A 233 24.20 -3.22 -12.53
CA THR A 233 25.07 -2.51 -11.59
C THR A 233 24.70 -2.80 -10.15
N ALA A 234 23.41 -2.70 -9.80
CA ALA A 234 22.94 -2.93 -8.45
C ALA A 234 23.13 -4.41 -8.03
N ALA A 235 22.86 -5.35 -8.93
CA ALA A 235 23.10 -6.76 -8.70
C ALA A 235 24.61 -7.06 -8.51
N ALA A 236 25.48 -6.41 -9.30
CA ALA A 236 26.94 -6.54 -9.17
C ALA A 236 27.46 -6.01 -7.83
N ASP A 237 26.94 -4.87 -7.36
CA ASP A 237 27.30 -4.28 -6.07
C ASP A 237 26.92 -5.19 -4.90
N ILE A 238 25.70 -5.79 -4.96
CA ILE A 238 25.26 -6.77 -3.95
C ILE A 238 26.17 -8.00 -3.95
N VAL A 239 26.49 -8.54 -5.12
CA VAL A 239 27.39 -9.70 -5.24
C VAL A 239 28.80 -9.37 -4.79
N ALA A 240 29.29 -8.15 -5.04
CA ALA A 240 30.62 -7.72 -4.58
C ALA A 240 30.69 -7.58 -3.05
N ALA A 241 29.57 -7.27 -2.40
CA ALA A 241 29.49 -7.20 -0.93
C ALA A 241 29.42 -8.57 -0.22
N MET A 242 29.29 -9.67 -0.97
CA MET A 242 29.27 -11.02 -0.41
C MET A 242 30.68 -11.53 -0.09
N PRO A 243 30.81 -12.52 0.84
CA PRO A 243 32.04 -13.32 0.98
C PRO A 243 32.47 -13.94 -0.37
N ALA A 244 33.79 -14.10 -0.58
CA ALA A 244 34.39 -14.42 -1.88
C ALA A 244 33.82 -15.69 -2.53
N ASP A 245 33.58 -16.72 -1.75
CA ASP A 245 33.01 -18.00 -2.17
C ASP A 245 31.55 -17.85 -2.68
N HIS A 246 30.73 -17.10 -1.95
CA HIS A 246 29.34 -16.79 -2.34
C HIS A 246 29.32 -15.89 -3.57
N ALA A 247 30.18 -14.88 -3.62
CA ALA A 247 30.29 -13.98 -4.76
C ALA A 247 30.68 -14.73 -6.04
N ALA A 248 31.63 -15.69 -5.97
CA ALA A 248 32.00 -16.48 -7.12
C ALA A 248 30.84 -17.35 -7.61
N HIS A 249 30.12 -18.00 -6.70
CA HIS A 249 28.91 -18.77 -7.02
C HIS A 249 27.87 -17.94 -7.74
N TRP A 250 27.53 -16.76 -7.22
CA TRP A 250 26.50 -15.90 -7.81
C TRP A 250 26.92 -15.28 -9.14
N ARG A 251 28.22 -14.89 -9.30
CA ARG A 251 28.73 -14.42 -10.60
C ARG A 251 28.55 -15.49 -11.69
N THR A 252 28.93 -16.72 -11.38
CA THR A 252 28.76 -17.85 -12.31
C THR A 252 27.31 -18.09 -12.63
N ARG A 253 26.43 -18.06 -11.62
CA ARG A 253 25.00 -18.33 -11.79
C ARG A 253 24.28 -17.22 -12.58
N LEU A 254 24.61 -15.96 -12.36
CA LEU A 254 24.03 -14.83 -13.09
C LEU A 254 24.56 -14.72 -14.53
N ALA A 255 25.82 -15.10 -14.78
CA ALA A 255 26.40 -15.14 -16.12
C ALA A 255 25.72 -16.19 -17.03
N HIS A 256 25.22 -17.29 -16.45
CA HIS A 256 24.46 -18.29 -17.20
C HIS A 256 23.03 -17.77 -17.41
N SER A 257 22.73 -17.25 -18.60
CA SER A 257 21.35 -16.94 -18.98
C SER A 257 20.51 -18.20 -18.91
N PRO A 258 19.37 -18.21 -18.17
CA PRO A 258 18.46 -19.32 -18.27
C PRO A 258 17.98 -19.42 -19.71
N ALA A 259 18.01 -20.62 -20.29
CA ALA A 259 17.57 -20.92 -21.66
C ALA A 259 16.07 -20.65 -21.94
N LEU A 260 15.44 -19.79 -21.13
CA LEU A 260 14.02 -19.42 -21.15
C LEU A 260 13.75 -18.05 -21.74
N ARG A 261 14.68 -17.45 -22.49
CA ARG A 261 14.39 -16.31 -23.37
C ARG A 261 13.52 -16.79 -24.55
N GLY A 262 12.24 -17.08 -24.30
CA GLY A 262 11.37 -17.49 -25.40
C GLY A 262 9.98 -17.97 -25.00
N ARG A 263 9.70 -18.19 -23.73
CA ARG A 263 8.34 -18.57 -23.32
C ARG A 263 7.58 -17.39 -22.72
N ARG A 264 7.15 -16.49 -23.61
CA ARG A 264 5.93 -15.66 -23.42
C ARG A 264 4.66 -16.55 -23.42
N LEU A 265 4.76 -17.75 -22.94
CA LEU A 265 3.67 -18.72 -22.86
C LEU A 265 3.41 -18.97 -21.39
N LEU A 266 2.50 -18.21 -20.84
CA LEU A 266 1.57 -18.51 -19.74
C LEU A 266 0.95 -17.19 -19.23
N ARG A 267 0.57 -16.30 -20.19
CA ARG A 267 -0.47 -15.31 -19.95
C ARG A 267 -1.74 -15.77 -20.66
N SER A 268 -2.26 -16.90 -20.25
CA SER A 268 -3.65 -17.22 -20.54
C SER A 268 -4.16 -18.11 -19.43
N HIS A 269 -4.82 -17.51 -18.47
CA HIS A 269 -5.77 -18.18 -17.63
C HIS A 269 -6.98 -18.54 -18.48
N VAL A 270 -6.80 -19.48 -19.40
CA VAL A 270 -7.92 -20.12 -20.08
C VAL A 270 -8.09 -21.48 -19.42
N TRP A 271 -8.86 -21.50 -18.35
CA TRP A 271 -9.53 -22.73 -17.94
C TRP A 271 -10.50 -23.09 -19.06
N PRO A 272 -10.46 -24.31 -19.62
CA PRO A 272 -11.45 -24.74 -20.58
C PRO A 272 -12.81 -24.76 -19.86
N ARG A 273 -13.70 -23.86 -20.27
CA ARG A 273 -15.10 -23.94 -19.87
C ARG A 273 -15.60 -25.30 -20.35
N ARG A 274 -15.96 -26.17 -19.42
CA ARG A 274 -16.71 -27.40 -19.74
C ARG A 274 -17.96 -26.96 -20.51
N ARG A 275 -18.00 -27.24 -21.78
CA ARG A 275 -19.22 -27.13 -22.58
C ARG A 275 -20.23 -28.10 -21.98
N HIS A 276 -21.27 -27.57 -21.39
CA HIS A 276 -22.47 -28.33 -21.05
C HIS A 276 -23.08 -28.75 -22.37
N ASN A 277 -23.09 -30.05 -22.63
CA ASN A 277 -23.71 -30.63 -23.79
C ASN A 277 -25.19 -30.92 -23.45
N PRO A 278 -26.17 -30.17 -23.99
CA PRO A 278 -27.57 -30.52 -23.81
C PRO A 278 -27.93 -31.60 -24.85
N ARG A 279 -27.76 -32.86 -24.49
CA ARG A 279 -28.37 -33.98 -25.22
C ARG A 279 -29.21 -34.77 -24.23
N GLY A 280 -30.52 -34.77 -24.49
CA GLY A 280 -31.43 -35.71 -23.86
C GLY A 280 -32.83 -35.18 -23.68
N ALA A 281 -33.49 -34.79 -24.79
CA ALA A 281 -34.94 -34.81 -24.86
C ALA A 281 -35.29 -35.51 -26.18
N ASN A 282 -35.63 -36.78 -26.05
CA ASN A 282 -36.60 -37.44 -26.93
C ASN A 282 -36.81 -38.87 -26.47
N THR A 283 -37.96 -39.14 -26.19
CA THR A 283 -39.02 -40.17 -26.21
C THR A 283 -39.55 -40.47 -24.85
#